data_e991bdc6316e5e397c1753634ff96dc6
#
_entry.id   e991bdc6316e5e397c1753634ff96dc6
#
_cell.length_a   1.000
_cell.length_b   1.000
_cell.length_c   1.000
_cell.angle_alpha   90.00
_cell.angle_beta   90.00
_cell.angle_gamma   90.00
#
_symmetry.space_group_name_H-M   'P 1'
#
loop_
_entity.id
_entity.type
_entity.pdbx_description
1 polymer ?
#
loop_
_entity_poly.entity_id
_entity_poly.type
_entity_poly.pdbx_seq_one_letter_code
_entity_poly.pdbx_strand_id
1 'polypeptide(L)'
;MLCDPNVSREALYVALTRGRETNSAWVITDSTDHPEWVDGEPATTAEAALHMAIERSPEAQSATQALRDALDPHSLRAMLPAWQHRLHGEVHTSTVEALKQVGLDIGEPPSALVGAIRDRYTRTGVSPTTTVKQITQASLDGANDPWAVLTARAQQVADTLPPDSNEWMSPALNTQTAAVQRRYATLRQLATDPPEWVTSRIGPRPDHAGGDTWDQLANASLVYADTHSTLRQPDPLAAHAASDAGRRAHAQLMGDINQYRTGHATAHQPAQTTAPVITR
;
A
#
# COMPACT_ATOMS: atom_id res chain seq x y z
N MET A 1 -28.92 -4.19 -17.88
CA MET A 1 -27.68 -4.15 -17.09
C MET A 1 -27.24 -5.56 -16.75
N LEU A 2 -25.99 -5.90 -16.92
CA LEU A 2 -25.41 -7.17 -16.46
C LEU A 2 -24.92 -6.96 -15.03
N CYS A 3 -25.43 -7.73 -14.09
CA CYS A 3 -25.02 -7.70 -12.68
C CYS A 3 -24.07 -8.88 -12.42
N ASP A 4 -22.80 -8.55 -12.27
CA ASP A 4 -21.76 -9.41 -11.72
C ASP A 4 -21.97 -9.54 -10.20
N PRO A 5 -21.66 -10.68 -9.55
CA PRO A 5 -21.71 -10.82 -8.08
C PRO A 5 -20.93 -9.76 -7.32
N ASN A 6 -19.98 -9.07 -7.97
CA ASN A 6 -19.17 -8.00 -7.38
C ASN A 6 -19.75 -6.59 -7.58
N VAL A 7 -20.93 -6.45 -8.20
CA VAL A 7 -21.59 -5.14 -8.37
C VAL A 7 -21.92 -4.55 -7.02
N SER A 8 -21.54 -3.28 -6.79
CA SER A 8 -21.89 -2.57 -5.58
C SER A 8 -23.36 -2.09 -5.59
N ARG A 9 -23.94 -1.91 -4.40
CA ARG A 9 -25.27 -1.36 -4.22
C ARG A 9 -25.46 -0.04 -4.96
N GLU A 10 -24.45 0.83 -4.94
CA GLU A 10 -24.47 2.15 -5.57
C GLU A 10 -24.47 2.03 -7.10
N ALA A 11 -23.64 1.14 -7.65
CA ALA A 11 -23.61 0.87 -9.08
C ALA A 11 -24.94 0.26 -9.56
N LEU A 12 -25.51 -0.67 -8.78
CA LEU A 12 -26.83 -1.24 -9.02
C LEU A 12 -27.91 -0.16 -8.99
N TYR A 13 -27.92 0.70 -7.95
CA TYR A 13 -28.85 1.80 -7.81
C TYR A 13 -28.78 2.78 -9.00
N VAL A 14 -27.58 3.24 -9.35
CA VAL A 14 -27.38 4.17 -10.48
C VAL A 14 -27.86 3.56 -11.78
N ALA A 15 -27.58 2.27 -12.01
CA ALA A 15 -28.02 1.60 -13.23
C ALA A 15 -29.55 1.42 -13.29
N LEU A 16 -30.19 1.08 -12.18
CA LEU A 16 -31.64 0.90 -12.10
C LEU A 16 -32.41 2.23 -12.12
N THR A 17 -31.81 3.34 -11.72
CA THR A 17 -32.46 4.66 -11.72
C THR A 17 -32.34 5.43 -13.04
N ARG A 18 -31.48 4.99 -13.97
CA ARG A 18 -31.30 5.66 -15.28
C ARG A 18 -32.28 5.27 -16.36
N GLY A 19 -33.02 4.19 -16.18
CA GLY A 19 -34.11 3.81 -17.12
C GLY A 19 -35.33 4.69 -16.94
N ARG A 20 -35.88 5.21 -18.06
CA ARG A 20 -37.06 6.10 -18.03
C ARG A 20 -38.36 5.32 -18.10
N GLU A 21 -38.39 4.16 -18.74
CA GLU A 21 -39.62 3.39 -18.98
C GLU A 21 -39.57 2.00 -18.35
N THR A 22 -38.45 1.29 -18.54
CA THR A 22 -38.22 -0.04 -17.96
C THR A 22 -36.75 -0.22 -17.55
N ASN A 23 -36.52 -0.99 -16.49
CA ASN A 23 -35.20 -1.39 -16.05
C ASN A 23 -35.14 -2.92 -16.01
N SER A 24 -34.11 -3.50 -16.63
CA SER A 24 -33.87 -4.93 -16.59
C SER A 24 -32.46 -5.17 -16.07
N ALA A 25 -32.34 -6.04 -15.06
CA ALA A 25 -31.07 -6.51 -14.55
C ALA A 25 -30.90 -7.99 -14.96
N TRP A 26 -29.77 -8.30 -15.56
CA TRP A 26 -29.33 -9.68 -15.87
C TRP A 26 -28.30 -10.04 -14.81
N VAL A 27 -28.56 -11.10 -14.07
CA VAL A 27 -27.75 -11.51 -12.94
C VAL A 27 -27.02 -12.80 -13.29
N ILE A 28 -25.70 -12.84 -13.10
CA ILE A 28 -24.92 -14.05 -13.24
C ILE A 28 -25.08 -14.86 -11.95
N THR A 29 -25.70 -16.04 -12.05
CA THR A 29 -25.97 -16.93 -10.92
C THR A 29 -25.05 -18.17 -10.90
N ASP A 30 -24.31 -18.41 -11.99
CA ASP A 30 -23.40 -19.52 -12.14
C ASP A 30 -22.02 -19.01 -12.54
N SER A 31 -21.03 -19.21 -11.71
CA SER A 31 -19.64 -18.80 -11.91
C SER A 31 -18.69 -19.98 -12.07
N THR A 32 -19.17 -21.11 -12.54
CA THR A 32 -18.38 -22.35 -12.73
C THR A 32 -17.19 -22.17 -13.67
N ASP A 33 -17.24 -21.17 -14.56
CA ASP A 33 -16.17 -20.93 -15.54
C ASP A 33 -15.03 -20.02 -15.04
N HIS A 34 -15.24 -19.28 -13.93
CA HIS A 34 -14.23 -18.37 -13.36
C HIS A 34 -14.29 -18.30 -11.84
N PRO A 35 -13.96 -19.39 -11.12
CA PRO A 35 -14.05 -19.44 -9.65
C PRO A 35 -13.11 -18.46 -8.93
N GLU A 36 -12.04 -17.99 -9.60
CA GLU A 36 -11.09 -17.04 -9.03
C GLU A 36 -11.62 -15.59 -8.89
N TRP A 37 -12.78 -15.28 -9.45
CA TRP A 37 -13.33 -13.93 -9.46
C TRP A 37 -14.41 -13.71 -8.39
N VAL A 38 -14.74 -14.74 -7.63
CA VAL A 38 -15.82 -14.68 -6.62
C VAL A 38 -15.24 -14.84 -5.23
N ASP A 39 -15.17 -13.73 -4.48
CA ASP A 39 -14.96 -13.76 -3.03
C ASP A 39 -16.29 -14.12 -2.34
N GLY A 40 -16.50 -15.39 -2.04
CA GLY A 40 -17.67 -15.88 -1.31
C GLY A 40 -18.40 -17.04 -1.99
N GLU A 41 -19.40 -17.61 -1.32
CA GLU A 41 -20.25 -18.63 -1.90
C GLU A 41 -21.05 -18.08 -3.10
N PRO A 42 -21.08 -18.79 -4.24
CA PRO A 42 -21.85 -18.33 -5.40
C PRO A 42 -23.35 -18.26 -5.07
N ALA A 43 -23.97 -17.18 -5.50
CA ALA A 43 -25.43 -17.05 -5.35
C ALA A 43 -26.15 -18.06 -6.22
N THR A 44 -26.94 -18.93 -5.62
CA THR A 44 -27.68 -19.98 -6.34
C THR A 44 -28.93 -19.46 -7.04
N THR A 45 -29.39 -18.25 -6.74
CA THR A 45 -30.57 -17.60 -7.35
C THR A 45 -30.30 -16.14 -7.67
N ALA A 46 -31.00 -15.60 -8.68
CA ALA A 46 -30.91 -14.18 -9.01
C ALA A 46 -31.30 -13.26 -7.84
N GLU A 47 -32.24 -13.68 -7.02
CA GLU A 47 -32.68 -12.95 -5.82
C GLU A 47 -31.57 -12.92 -4.77
N ALA A 48 -30.90 -14.05 -4.52
CA ALA A 48 -29.75 -14.12 -3.61
C ALA A 48 -28.59 -13.25 -4.09
N ALA A 49 -28.28 -13.25 -5.40
CA ALA A 49 -27.24 -12.41 -5.98
C ALA A 49 -27.56 -10.92 -5.86
N LEU A 50 -28.81 -10.51 -6.07
CA LEU A 50 -29.24 -9.13 -5.86
C LEU A 50 -29.20 -8.75 -4.37
N HIS A 51 -29.60 -9.64 -3.47
CA HIS A 51 -29.50 -9.42 -2.02
C HIS A 51 -28.04 -9.24 -1.59
N MET A 52 -27.15 -10.09 -2.07
CA MET A 52 -25.70 -9.94 -1.85
C MET A 52 -25.17 -8.62 -2.41
N ALA A 53 -25.61 -8.18 -3.60
CA ALA A 53 -25.21 -6.88 -4.17
C ALA A 53 -25.74 -5.69 -3.35
N ILE A 54 -26.93 -5.81 -2.77
CA ILE A 54 -27.53 -4.78 -1.90
C ILE A 54 -26.82 -4.74 -0.53
N GLU A 55 -26.47 -5.89 0.03
CA GLU A 55 -25.74 -6.00 1.29
C GLU A 55 -24.25 -5.66 1.13
N ARG A 56 -23.68 -5.92 -0.04
CA ARG A 56 -22.37 -5.42 -0.43
C ARG A 56 -22.44 -3.93 -0.70
N SER A 57 -22.52 -3.18 0.34
CA SER A 57 -21.90 -1.86 0.32
C SER A 57 -20.40 -2.14 0.45
N PRO A 58 -19.54 -2.01 -0.58
CA PRO A 58 -18.16 -1.69 -0.32
C PRO A 58 -18.29 -0.46 0.54
N GLU A 59 -17.71 -0.41 1.74
CA GLU A 59 -17.85 0.71 2.66
C GLU A 59 -18.05 1.96 1.84
N ALA A 60 -19.32 2.31 1.66
CA ALA A 60 -19.67 3.32 0.68
C ALA A 60 -19.05 4.56 1.24
N GLN A 61 -17.90 4.87 0.65
CA GLN A 61 -17.37 6.21 0.82
C GLN A 61 -18.56 7.09 0.50
N SER A 62 -19.26 7.54 1.53
CA SER A 62 -20.47 8.34 1.33
C SER A 62 -20.06 9.47 0.39
N ALA A 63 -20.96 10.00 -0.43
CA ALA A 63 -20.66 11.17 -1.26
C ALA A 63 -19.98 12.26 -0.43
N THR A 64 -20.30 12.35 0.86
CA THR A 64 -19.67 13.19 1.86
C THR A 64 -18.21 12.78 2.13
N GLN A 65 -17.90 11.49 2.15
CA GLN A 65 -16.54 11.01 2.34
C GLN A 65 -15.71 11.22 1.07
N ALA A 66 -16.25 10.92 -0.11
CA ALA A 66 -15.61 11.22 -1.39
C ALA A 66 -15.35 12.73 -1.57
N LEU A 67 -16.28 13.56 -1.11
CA LEU A 67 -16.10 15.01 -1.08
C LEU A 67 -15.04 15.43 -0.05
N ARG A 68 -15.02 14.83 1.13
CA ARG A 68 -13.97 15.11 2.13
C ARG A 68 -12.59 14.69 1.66
N ASP A 69 -12.48 13.56 0.97
CA ASP A 69 -11.21 13.08 0.41
C ASP A 69 -10.79 13.93 -0.80
N ALA A 70 -11.74 14.38 -1.61
CA ALA A 70 -11.49 15.38 -2.65
C ALA A 70 -11.05 16.75 -2.08
N LEU A 71 -11.40 17.04 -0.83
CA LEU A 71 -11.00 18.28 -0.13
C LEU A 71 -9.62 18.17 0.56
N ASP A 72 -8.97 17.00 0.61
CA ASP A 72 -7.57 16.86 1.03
C ASP A 72 -6.68 16.34 -0.12
N PRO A 73 -6.40 17.21 -1.13
CA PRO A 73 -5.55 16.86 -2.25
C PRO A 73 -4.10 16.56 -1.83
N HIS A 74 -3.74 16.87 -0.59
CA HIS A 74 -2.41 16.64 -0.03
C HIS A 74 -2.29 15.33 0.75
N SER A 75 -3.34 14.52 0.84
CA SER A 75 -3.24 13.18 1.43
C SER A 75 -2.43 12.25 0.54
N LEU A 76 -1.75 11.27 1.14
CA LEU A 76 -1.05 10.22 0.38
C LEU A 76 -2.01 9.45 -0.52
N ARG A 77 -3.24 9.23 -0.07
CA ARG A 77 -4.30 8.59 -0.86
C ARG A 77 -4.55 9.32 -2.19
N ALA A 78 -4.59 10.64 -2.18
CA ALA A 78 -4.81 11.44 -3.39
C ALA A 78 -3.56 11.52 -4.27
N MET A 79 -2.36 11.63 -3.66
CA MET A 79 -1.13 11.89 -4.39
C MET A 79 -0.44 10.63 -4.93
N LEU A 80 -0.45 9.52 -4.17
CA LEU A 80 0.35 8.33 -4.51
C LEU A 80 0.00 7.71 -5.86
N PRO A 81 -1.27 7.54 -6.27
CA PRO A 81 -1.58 6.88 -7.55
C PRO A 81 -0.98 7.60 -8.75
N ALA A 82 -1.13 8.94 -8.81
CA ALA A 82 -0.60 9.74 -9.91
C ALA A 82 0.94 9.79 -9.89
N TRP A 83 1.53 9.91 -8.70
CA TRP A 83 2.98 9.86 -8.52
C TRP A 83 3.57 8.51 -8.92
N GLN A 84 3.00 7.39 -8.45
CA GLN A 84 3.45 6.04 -8.78
C GLN A 84 3.36 5.74 -10.27
N HIS A 85 2.26 6.17 -10.92
CA HIS A 85 2.09 5.99 -12.36
C HIS A 85 3.19 6.73 -13.13
N ARG A 86 3.43 8.02 -12.81
CA ARG A 86 4.46 8.82 -13.47
C ARG A 86 5.86 8.30 -13.17
N LEU A 87 6.15 7.97 -11.91
CA LEU A 87 7.43 7.38 -11.52
C LEU A 87 7.72 6.10 -12.31
N HIS A 88 6.73 5.21 -12.45
CA HIS A 88 6.90 3.98 -13.23
C HIS A 88 7.27 4.28 -14.69
N GLY A 89 6.60 5.22 -15.34
CA GLY A 89 6.89 5.61 -16.71
C GLY A 89 8.29 6.20 -16.90
N GLU A 90 8.70 7.10 -15.98
CA GLU A 90 10.03 7.72 -16.07
C GLU A 90 11.16 6.74 -15.70
N VAL A 91 10.95 5.83 -14.74
CA VAL A 91 11.90 4.74 -14.43
C VAL A 91 12.05 3.82 -15.65
N HIS A 92 10.94 3.47 -16.32
CA HIS A 92 10.99 2.66 -17.53
C HIS A 92 11.84 3.34 -18.61
N THR A 93 11.54 4.61 -18.94
CA THR A 93 12.29 5.38 -19.95
C THR A 93 13.77 5.46 -19.61
N SER A 94 14.09 5.83 -18.35
CA SER A 94 15.48 5.95 -17.90
C SER A 94 16.21 4.59 -17.89
N THR A 95 15.49 3.48 -17.61
CA THR A 95 16.06 2.13 -17.70
C THR A 95 16.41 1.76 -19.14
N VAL A 96 15.51 2.02 -20.10
CA VAL A 96 15.76 1.78 -21.53
C VAL A 96 16.97 2.56 -22.02
N GLU A 97 17.05 3.85 -21.67
CA GLU A 97 18.17 4.71 -22.05
C GLU A 97 19.49 4.23 -21.45
N ALA A 98 19.47 3.87 -20.18
CA ALA A 98 20.67 3.36 -19.49
C ALA A 98 21.16 2.03 -20.06
N LEU A 99 20.28 1.10 -20.41
CA LEU A 99 20.62 -0.16 -21.07
C LEU A 99 21.28 0.08 -22.42
N LYS A 100 20.74 1.00 -23.23
CA LYS A 100 21.36 1.41 -24.51
C LYS A 100 22.75 2.01 -24.31
N GLN A 101 22.93 2.85 -23.29
CA GLN A 101 24.23 3.47 -22.97
C GLN A 101 25.31 2.44 -22.61
N VAL A 102 24.94 1.33 -22.00
CA VAL A 102 25.88 0.23 -21.68
C VAL A 102 26.01 -0.79 -22.81
N GLY A 103 25.41 -0.52 -23.97
CA GLY A 103 25.51 -1.37 -25.17
C GLY A 103 24.60 -2.61 -25.15
N LEU A 104 23.61 -2.66 -24.26
CA LEU A 104 22.63 -3.74 -24.18
C LEU A 104 21.36 -3.34 -24.93
N ASP A 105 21.29 -3.69 -26.22
CA ASP A 105 20.08 -3.55 -27.05
C ASP A 105 19.36 -4.91 -27.18
N ILE A 106 18.82 -5.40 -26.08
CA ILE A 106 18.13 -6.70 -25.97
C ILE A 106 16.60 -6.55 -26.00
N GLY A 107 16.10 -5.41 -26.48
CA GLY A 107 14.68 -5.10 -26.59
C GLY A 107 14.12 -4.39 -25.34
N GLU A 108 12.79 -4.44 -25.21
CA GLU A 108 12.09 -3.75 -24.14
C GLU A 108 12.26 -4.45 -22.79
N PRO A 109 12.62 -3.72 -21.71
CA PRO A 109 12.79 -4.32 -20.39
C PRO A 109 11.45 -4.82 -19.85
N PRO A 110 11.40 -6.04 -19.28
CA PRO A 110 10.18 -6.57 -18.69
C PRO A 110 9.77 -5.74 -17.46
N SER A 111 8.46 -5.70 -17.19
CA SER A 111 7.88 -4.98 -16.06
C SER A 111 8.48 -5.38 -14.69
N ALA A 112 8.93 -6.63 -14.57
CA ALA A 112 9.59 -7.14 -13.37
C ALA A 112 10.94 -6.42 -13.10
N LEU A 113 11.76 -6.18 -14.15
CA LEU A 113 13.01 -5.44 -14.01
C LEU A 113 12.75 -3.97 -13.68
N VAL A 114 11.83 -3.33 -14.40
CA VAL A 114 11.45 -1.93 -14.14
C VAL A 114 10.89 -1.78 -12.73
N GLY A 115 10.07 -2.74 -12.29
CA GLY A 115 9.55 -2.80 -10.91
C GLY A 115 10.67 -2.89 -9.88
N ALA A 116 11.62 -3.79 -10.04
CA ALA A 116 12.76 -3.94 -9.13
C ALA A 116 13.62 -2.67 -9.03
N ILE A 117 13.89 -2.01 -10.17
CA ILE A 117 14.63 -0.74 -10.22
C ILE A 117 13.84 0.39 -9.54
N ARG A 118 12.53 0.49 -9.80
CA ARG A 118 11.65 1.46 -9.14
C ARG A 118 11.60 1.27 -7.62
N ASP A 119 11.44 0.03 -7.17
CA ASP A 119 11.35 -0.30 -5.75
C ASP A 119 12.69 0.00 -5.04
N ARG A 120 13.81 -0.22 -5.73
CA ARG A 120 15.12 0.20 -5.23
C ARG A 120 15.23 1.72 -5.12
N TYR A 121 14.85 2.45 -6.19
CA TYR A 121 14.85 3.92 -6.14
C TYR A 121 14.02 4.44 -4.98
N THR A 122 12.81 3.94 -4.80
CA THR A 122 11.92 4.40 -3.70
C THR A 122 12.48 4.13 -2.31
N ARG A 123 13.29 3.08 -2.16
CA ARG A 123 13.91 2.69 -0.89
C ARG A 123 15.22 3.44 -0.62
N THR A 124 16.04 3.66 -1.64
CA THR A 124 17.42 4.13 -1.48
C THR A 124 17.69 5.51 -2.09
N GLY A 125 16.86 5.99 -3.01
CA GLY A 125 17.11 7.18 -3.82
C GLY A 125 18.14 6.98 -4.93
N VAL A 126 18.64 5.74 -5.16
CA VAL A 126 19.59 5.43 -6.23
C VAL A 126 18.91 5.42 -7.57
N SER A 127 19.41 6.20 -8.53
CA SER A 127 18.77 6.38 -9.85
C SER A 127 18.70 5.08 -10.67
N PRO A 128 17.74 5.01 -11.63
CA PRO A 128 17.68 3.90 -12.58
C PRO A 128 18.99 3.70 -13.35
N THR A 129 19.60 4.80 -13.79
CA THR A 129 20.87 4.77 -14.54
C THR A 129 22.00 4.14 -13.71
N THR A 130 22.15 4.55 -12.45
CA THR A 130 23.17 3.98 -11.55
C THR A 130 22.87 2.52 -11.26
N THR A 131 21.59 2.17 -11.05
CA THR A 131 21.19 0.78 -10.84
C THR A 131 21.51 -0.10 -12.06
N VAL A 132 21.19 0.36 -13.28
CA VAL A 132 21.51 -0.36 -14.52
C VAL A 132 23.03 -0.56 -14.65
N LYS A 133 23.82 0.48 -14.43
CA LYS A 133 25.31 0.35 -14.46
C LYS A 133 25.80 -0.73 -13.50
N GLN A 134 25.24 -0.81 -12.30
CA GLN A 134 25.65 -1.84 -11.31
C GLN A 134 25.27 -3.26 -11.74
N ILE A 135 24.02 -3.49 -12.18
CA ILE A 135 23.55 -4.84 -12.53
C ILE A 135 24.17 -5.37 -13.83
N THR A 136 24.74 -4.48 -14.65
CA THR A 136 25.41 -4.83 -15.92
C THR A 136 26.93 -4.94 -15.81
N GLN A 137 27.54 -4.70 -14.65
CA GLN A 137 28.98 -4.83 -14.43
C GLN A 137 29.52 -6.25 -14.71
N ALA A 138 28.73 -7.26 -14.33
CA ALA A 138 29.10 -8.64 -14.63
C ALA A 138 28.56 -9.07 -16.00
N SER A 139 29.35 -9.82 -16.79
CA SER A 139 28.94 -10.31 -18.09
C SER A 139 27.61 -11.06 -18.04
N LEU A 140 26.87 -10.99 -19.13
CA LEU A 140 25.66 -11.76 -19.42
C LEU A 140 25.96 -12.93 -20.38
N ASP A 141 27.24 -13.16 -20.71
CA ASP A 141 27.64 -14.23 -21.63
C ASP A 141 27.18 -15.60 -21.11
N GLY A 142 26.53 -16.35 -21.96
CA GLY A 142 25.99 -17.67 -21.64
C GLY A 142 24.66 -17.64 -20.83
N ALA A 143 24.10 -16.47 -20.56
CA ALA A 143 22.78 -16.39 -19.96
C ALA A 143 21.68 -16.80 -20.96
N ASN A 144 20.90 -17.84 -20.63
CA ASN A 144 19.74 -18.25 -21.45
C ASN A 144 18.63 -17.20 -21.43
N ASP A 145 18.49 -16.46 -20.33
CA ASP A 145 17.55 -15.37 -20.15
C ASP A 145 18.26 -14.17 -19.48
N PRO A 146 18.77 -13.24 -20.29
CA PRO A 146 19.43 -12.03 -19.79
C PRO A 146 18.52 -11.19 -18.90
N TRP A 147 17.21 -11.14 -19.18
CA TRP A 147 16.25 -10.35 -18.40
C TRP A 147 16.03 -10.92 -17.01
N ALA A 148 15.93 -12.25 -16.88
CA ALA A 148 15.83 -12.90 -15.56
C ALA A 148 17.07 -12.62 -14.73
N VAL A 149 18.26 -12.68 -15.32
CA VAL A 149 19.54 -12.39 -14.64
C VAL A 149 19.59 -10.93 -14.17
N LEU A 150 19.23 -9.97 -15.04
CA LEU A 150 19.24 -8.55 -14.68
C LEU A 150 18.21 -8.25 -13.58
N THR A 151 17.02 -8.86 -13.66
CA THR A 151 15.96 -8.71 -12.66
C THR A 151 16.43 -9.24 -11.29
N ALA A 152 17.01 -10.44 -11.23
CA ALA A 152 17.56 -11.02 -10.00
C ALA A 152 18.68 -10.15 -9.41
N ARG A 153 19.58 -9.63 -10.27
CA ARG A 153 20.64 -8.71 -9.82
C ARG A 153 20.06 -7.41 -9.26
N ALA A 154 19.04 -6.83 -9.90
CA ALA A 154 18.38 -5.61 -9.42
C ALA A 154 17.72 -5.79 -8.03
N GLN A 155 17.19 -6.99 -7.76
CA GLN A 155 16.60 -7.33 -6.48
C GLN A 155 17.63 -7.59 -5.38
N GLN A 156 18.82 -8.06 -5.75
CA GLN A 156 19.87 -8.49 -4.82
C GLN A 156 20.98 -7.44 -4.60
N VAL A 157 21.04 -6.42 -5.44
CA VAL A 157 22.10 -5.41 -5.35
C VAL A 157 22.02 -4.68 -4.01
N ALA A 158 23.17 -4.60 -3.33
CA ALA A 158 23.24 -3.98 -2.01
C ALA A 158 22.91 -2.49 -2.04
N ASP A 159 22.18 -2.04 -1.02
CA ASP A 159 21.76 -0.64 -0.85
C ASP A 159 22.89 0.20 -0.19
N THR A 160 24.12 0.09 -0.71
CA THR A 160 25.31 0.72 -0.13
C THR A 160 25.66 2.08 -0.76
N LEU A 161 25.01 2.42 -1.88
CA LEU A 161 25.26 3.69 -2.54
C LEU A 161 24.44 4.82 -1.92
N PRO A 162 25.01 6.03 -1.85
CA PRO A 162 24.25 7.22 -1.50
C PRO A 162 23.17 7.50 -2.56
N PRO A 163 22.09 8.21 -2.19
CA PRO A 163 21.10 8.66 -3.16
C PRO A 163 21.73 9.54 -4.23
N ASP A 164 21.30 9.37 -5.47
CA ASP A 164 21.73 10.19 -6.60
C ASP A 164 20.98 11.53 -6.66
N SER A 165 21.47 12.45 -7.50
CA SER A 165 20.70 13.61 -7.91
C SER A 165 19.44 13.17 -8.66
N ASN A 166 18.36 13.96 -8.51
CA ASN A 166 17.08 13.70 -9.21
C ASN A 166 17.06 14.27 -10.64
N GLU A 167 18.23 14.50 -11.26
CA GLU A 167 18.33 15.08 -12.62
C GLU A 167 17.69 14.22 -13.71
N TRP A 168 17.57 12.91 -13.47
CA TRP A 168 16.89 11.98 -14.38
C TRP A 168 15.36 12.12 -14.39
N MET A 169 14.79 12.82 -13.42
CA MET A 169 13.35 13.05 -13.32
C MET A 169 12.92 14.30 -14.10
N SER A 170 11.74 14.23 -14.70
CA SER A 170 11.09 15.43 -15.21
C SER A 170 10.78 16.44 -14.09
N PRO A 171 10.67 17.75 -14.41
CA PRO A 171 10.26 18.76 -13.43
C PRO A 171 8.92 18.44 -12.75
N ALA A 172 8.00 17.82 -13.49
CA ALA A 172 6.70 17.43 -12.98
C ALA A 172 6.80 16.29 -11.96
N LEU A 173 7.62 15.24 -12.23
CA LEU A 173 7.86 14.15 -11.27
C LEU A 173 8.60 14.65 -10.03
N ASN A 174 9.60 15.52 -10.20
CA ASN A 174 10.31 16.16 -9.08
C ASN A 174 9.36 16.93 -8.17
N THR A 175 8.43 17.70 -8.74
CA THR A 175 7.42 18.45 -7.96
C THR A 175 6.50 17.50 -7.18
N GLN A 176 6.03 16.43 -7.82
CA GLN A 176 5.19 15.44 -7.16
C GLN A 176 5.96 14.67 -6.07
N THR A 177 7.20 14.27 -6.34
CA THR A 177 8.07 13.60 -5.37
C THR A 177 8.29 14.47 -4.14
N ALA A 178 8.60 15.77 -4.33
CA ALA A 178 8.75 16.72 -3.24
C ALA A 178 7.45 16.91 -2.43
N ALA A 179 6.28 16.86 -3.07
CA ALA A 179 5.00 16.95 -2.38
C ALA A 179 4.74 15.69 -1.52
N VAL A 180 4.98 14.50 -2.06
CA VAL A 180 4.86 13.22 -1.34
C VAL A 180 5.83 13.18 -0.16
N GLN A 181 7.09 13.56 -0.36
CA GLN A 181 8.10 13.60 0.71
C GLN A 181 7.72 14.58 1.83
N ARG A 182 7.21 15.77 1.48
CA ARG A 182 6.70 16.72 2.48
C ARG A 182 5.56 16.13 3.30
N ARG A 183 4.64 15.38 2.66
CA ARG A 183 3.56 14.72 3.39
C ARG A 183 4.09 13.67 4.37
N TYR A 184 5.02 12.82 3.95
CA TYR A 184 5.68 11.87 4.86
C TYR A 184 6.41 12.57 6.02
N ALA A 185 7.07 13.70 5.78
CA ALA A 185 7.70 14.49 6.84
C ALA A 185 6.67 15.05 7.83
N THR A 186 5.53 15.55 7.33
CA THR A 186 4.41 16.03 8.17
C THR A 186 3.84 14.90 9.03
N LEU A 187 3.63 13.70 8.48
CA LEU A 187 3.14 12.56 9.23
C LEU A 187 4.14 12.09 10.29
N ARG A 188 5.43 12.11 9.98
CA ARG A 188 6.50 11.80 10.94
C ARG A 188 6.54 12.82 12.09
N GLN A 189 6.36 14.11 11.78
CA GLN A 189 6.25 15.13 12.80
C GLN A 189 5.00 14.93 13.66
N LEU A 190 3.86 14.59 13.05
CA LEU A 190 2.63 14.28 13.80
C LEU A 190 2.79 13.05 14.71
N ALA A 191 3.67 12.12 14.38
CA ALA A 191 3.97 10.96 15.21
C ALA A 191 4.65 11.32 16.54
N THR A 192 5.24 12.51 16.69
CA THR A 192 5.84 12.96 17.95
C THR A 192 4.78 13.42 18.98
N ASP A 193 3.62 13.86 18.51
CA ASP A 193 2.43 14.21 19.31
C ASP A 193 1.19 13.67 18.58
N PRO A 194 0.97 12.35 18.63
CA PRO A 194 0.01 11.71 17.77
C PRO A 194 -1.42 11.87 18.30
N PRO A 195 -2.43 11.77 17.41
CA PRO A 195 -3.83 11.73 17.77
C PRO A 195 -4.13 10.60 18.78
N GLU A 196 -5.14 10.81 19.62
CA GLU A 196 -5.56 9.87 20.66
C GLU A 196 -5.83 8.45 20.16
N TRP A 197 -6.36 8.29 18.93
CA TRP A 197 -6.60 6.98 18.36
C TRP A 197 -5.30 6.16 18.15
N VAL A 198 -4.16 6.81 17.89
CA VAL A 198 -2.84 6.14 17.79
C VAL A 198 -2.43 5.60 19.16
N THR A 199 -2.47 6.45 20.19
CA THR A 199 -2.10 6.05 21.56
C THR A 199 -3.06 5.01 22.13
N SER A 200 -4.34 5.07 21.78
CA SER A 200 -5.33 4.05 22.16
C SER A 200 -5.03 2.68 21.54
N ARG A 201 -4.47 2.65 20.33
CA ARG A 201 -4.16 1.42 19.63
C ARG A 201 -2.81 0.82 20.02
N ILE A 202 -1.76 1.63 20.09
CA ILE A 202 -0.40 1.17 20.39
C ILE A 202 -0.16 1.07 21.90
N GLY A 203 -0.80 1.92 22.67
CA GLY A 203 -0.51 2.20 24.09
C GLY A 203 0.26 3.50 24.24
N PRO A 204 0.49 3.96 25.49
CA PRO A 204 1.27 5.17 25.73
C PRO A 204 2.71 5.00 25.28
N ARG A 205 3.32 6.09 24.84
CA ARG A 205 4.75 6.09 24.46
C ARG A 205 5.61 5.81 25.70
N PRO A 206 6.52 4.84 25.68
CA PRO A 206 7.39 4.56 26.81
C PRO A 206 8.46 5.65 26.98
N ASP A 207 8.80 5.96 28.22
CA ASP A 207 9.84 6.96 28.54
C ASP A 207 11.28 6.45 28.30
N HIS A 208 11.45 5.13 28.05
CA HIS A 208 12.74 4.44 27.99
C HIS A 208 12.87 3.53 26.75
N ALA A 209 13.61 2.45 26.88
CA ALA A 209 13.82 1.47 25.80
C ALA A 209 12.50 1.02 25.15
N GLY A 210 12.39 1.16 23.83
CA GLY A 210 11.17 0.89 23.06
C GLY A 210 10.51 2.13 22.45
N GLY A 211 10.97 3.34 22.81
CA GLY A 211 10.47 4.58 22.22
C GLY A 211 10.64 4.62 20.70
N ASP A 212 11.76 4.19 20.18
CA ASP A 212 12.03 4.16 18.74
C ASP A 212 11.06 3.24 17.99
N THR A 213 10.76 2.05 18.56
CA THR A 213 9.78 1.11 17.99
C THR A 213 8.38 1.70 18.05
N TRP A 214 8.04 2.35 19.16
CA TRP A 214 6.76 3.04 19.31
C TRP A 214 6.61 4.16 18.27
N ASP A 215 7.63 4.99 18.07
CA ASP A 215 7.63 6.09 17.10
C ASP A 215 7.49 5.55 15.65
N GLN A 216 8.12 4.42 15.35
CA GLN A 216 7.96 3.73 14.07
C GLN A 216 6.51 3.24 13.86
N LEU A 217 5.90 2.62 14.86
CA LEU A 217 4.52 2.14 14.80
C LEU A 217 3.52 3.30 14.70
N ALA A 218 3.74 4.38 15.45
CA ALA A 218 2.91 5.60 15.38
C ALA A 218 2.97 6.20 13.97
N ASN A 219 4.17 6.37 13.42
CA ASN A 219 4.34 6.86 12.05
C ASN A 219 3.71 5.92 11.01
N ALA A 220 3.91 4.60 11.13
CA ALA A 220 3.32 3.62 10.23
C ALA A 220 1.78 3.65 10.27
N SER A 221 1.19 3.82 11.46
CA SER A 221 -0.26 3.96 11.65
C SER A 221 -0.80 5.22 10.96
N LEU A 222 -0.12 6.35 11.10
CA LEU A 222 -0.50 7.60 10.46
C LEU A 222 -0.38 7.52 8.92
N VAL A 223 0.70 6.92 8.42
CA VAL A 223 0.90 6.69 6.97
C VAL A 223 -0.19 5.77 6.42
N TYR A 224 -0.50 4.68 7.13
CA TYR A 224 -1.58 3.78 6.73
C TYR A 224 -2.92 4.53 6.65
N ALA A 225 -3.26 5.27 7.69
CA ALA A 225 -4.49 6.04 7.75
C ALA A 225 -4.58 7.09 6.63
N ASP A 226 -3.50 7.80 6.34
CA ASP A 226 -3.44 8.82 5.29
C ASP A 226 -3.48 8.22 3.86
N THR A 227 -3.10 6.95 3.72
CA THR A 227 -3.11 6.23 2.44
C THR A 227 -4.43 5.51 2.18
N HIS A 228 -5.07 4.93 3.20
CA HIS A 228 -6.19 4.00 3.03
C HIS A 228 -7.50 4.50 3.64
N SER A 229 -7.44 5.44 4.57
CA SER A 229 -8.61 6.02 5.23
C SER A 229 -8.51 7.54 5.31
N THR A 230 -9.07 8.13 6.33
CA THR A 230 -8.83 9.53 6.64
C THR A 230 -8.39 9.67 8.09
N LEU A 231 -7.40 10.54 8.33
CA LEU A 231 -6.94 10.86 9.69
C LEU A 231 -8.02 11.48 10.58
N ARG A 232 -9.16 11.86 10.00
CA ARG A 232 -10.30 12.47 10.69
C ARG A 232 -11.32 11.46 11.21
N GLN A 233 -11.17 10.18 10.88
CA GLN A 233 -12.03 9.14 11.45
C GLN A 233 -11.68 8.89 12.91
N PRO A 234 -12.66 8.54 13.77
CA PRO A 234 -12.41 8.23 15.17
C PRO A 234 -11.43 7.06 15.35
N ASP A 235 -11.46 6.09 14.48
CA ASP A 235 -10.54 4.95 14.42
C ASP A 235 -10.17 4.64 12.96
N PRO A 236 -9.14 5.31 12.43
CA PRO A 236 -8.73 5.11 11.03
C PRO A 236 -8.20 3.70 10.75
N LEU A 237 -7.76 2.95 11.77
CA LEU A 237 -7.27 1.58 11.62
C LEU A 237 -8.38 0.52 11.68
N ALA A 238 -9.61 0.89 12.04
CA ALA A 238 -10.76 -0.02 11.97
C ALA A 238 -11.22 -0.25 10.52
N ALA A 239 -10.93 0.70 9.62
CA ALA A 239 -11.30 0.60 8.21
C ALA A 239 -10.37 -0.37 7.47
N HIS A 240 -10.97 -1.40 6.83
CA HIS A 240 -10.22 -2.30 5.96
C HIS A 240 -9.96 -1.63 4.61
N ALA A 241 -8.73 -1.73 4.12
CA ALA A 241 -8.40 -1.26 2.78
C ALA A 241 -9.15 -2.09 1.73
N ALA A 242 -9.66 -1.43 0.68
CA ALA A 242 -10.40 -2.07 -0.39
C ALA A 242 -9.52 -3.01 -1.25
N SER A 243 -8.20 -2.78 -1.30
CA SER A 243 -7.27 -3.58 -2.09
C SER A 243 -6.61 -4.68 -1.27
N ASP A 244 -6.22 -5.80 -1.93
CA ASP A 244 -5.46 -6.88 -1.30
C ASP A 244 -4.12 -6.41 -0.71
N ALA A 245 -3.44 -5.51 -1.41
CA ALA A 245 -2.19 -4.92 -0.91
C ALA A 245 -2.44 -4.12 0.38
N GLY A 246 -3.52 -3.33 0.41
CA GLY A 246 -3.91 -2.58 1.61
C GLY A 246 -4.34 -3.50 2.76
N ARG A 247 -5.08 -4.58 2.48
CA ARG A 247 -5.45 -5.58 3.50
C ARG A 247 -4.22 -6.26 4.09
N ARG A 248 -3.23 -6.63 3.26
CA ARG A 248 -1.94 -7.17 3.75
C ARG A 248 -1.16 -6.17 4.59
N ALA A 249 -1.07 -4.92 4.14
CA ALA A 249 -0.42 -3.86 4.90
C ALA A 249 -1.09 -3.62 6.25
N HIS A 250 -2.43 -3.65 6.30
CA HIS A 250 -3.20 -3.57 7.54
C HIS A 250 -2.89 -4.74 8.47
N ALA A 251 -2.97 -5.97 7.97
CA ALA A 251 -2.70 -7.17 8.77
C ALA A 251 -1.27 -7.17 9.34
N GLN A 252 -0.28 -6.75 8.55
CA GLN A 252 1.10 -6.60 9.01
C GLN A 252 1.19 -5.56 10.13
N LEU A 253 0.66 -4.35 9.92
CA LEU A 253 0.69 -3.28 10.90
C LEU A 253 0.01 -3.69 12.22
N MET A 254 -1.16 -4.32 12.14
CA MET A 254 -1.87 -4.81 13.33
C MET A 254 -1.11 -5.93 14.04
N GLY A 255 -0.43 -6.80 13.29
CA GLY A 255 0.48 -7.80 13.82
C GLY A 255 1.62 -7.18 14.62
N ASP A 256 2.29 -6.18 14.05
CA ASP A 256 3.41 -5.47 14.67
C ASP A 256 2.97 -4.70 15.94
N ILE A 257 1.81 -4.04 15.90
CA ILE A 257 1.21 -3.38 17.08
C ILE A 257 0.91 -4.40 18.18
N ASN A 258 0.32 -5.54 17.85
CA ASN A 258 -0.02 -6.57 18.84
C ASN A 258 1.26 -7.18 19.45
N GLN A 259 2.28 -7.45 18.64
CA GLN A 259 3.57 -7.94 19.11
C GLN A 259 4.24 -6.95 20.07
N TYR A 260 4.22 -5.67 19.72
CA TYR A 260 4.73 -4.60 20.57
C TYR A 260 4.01 -4.55 21.92
N ARG A 261 2.67 -4.56 21.92
CA ARG A 261 1.84 -4.53 23.13
C ARG A 261 2.09 -5.73 24.05
N THR A 262 2.18 -6.94 23.49
CA THR A 262 2.43 -8.15 24.27
C THR A 262 3.83 -8.15 24.87
N GLY A 263 4.84 -7.71 24.12
CA GLY A 263 6.21 -7.59 24.60
C GLY A 263 6.36 -6.59 25.76
N HIS A 264 5.61 -5.50 25.74
CA HIS A 264 5.66 -4.48 26.80
C HIS A 264 4.75 -4.80 27.98
N ALA A 265 3.65 -5.54 27.79
CA ALA A 265 2.79 -6.01 28.87
C ALA A 265 3.53 -7.00 29.80
N THR A 266 4.38 -7.86 29.25
CA THR A 266 5.21 -8.79 30.05
C THR A 266 6.33 -8.09 30.82
N ALA A 267 6.85 -6.97 30.31
CA ALA A 267 7.90 -6.21 30.97
C ALA A 267 7.39 -5.39 32.18
N HIS A 268 6.08 -5.15 32.28
CA HIS A 268 5.45 -4.38 33.35
C HIS A 268 4.74 -5.23 34.42
N GLN A 269 4.82 -6.56 34.36
CA GLN A 269 4.39 -7.38 35.50
C GLN A 269 5.40 -7.19 36.65
N PRO A 270 5.02 -6.54 37.77
CA PRO A 270 5.89 -6.50 38.94
C PRO A 270 6.17 -7.96 39.38
N ALA A 271 7.43 -8.28 39.56
CA ALA A 271 7.85 -9.57 40.10
C ALA A 271 6.94 -9.88 41.32
N GLN A 272 6.13 -10.93 41.23
CA GLN A 272 5.34 -11.38 42.37
C GLN A 272 6.34 -11.77 43.46
N THR A 273 6.48 -10.87 44.44
CA THR A 273 7.26 -11.15 45.64
C THR A 273 6.54 -12.26 46.36
N THR A 274 7.00 -13.50 46.15
CA THR A 274 6.61 -14.64 46.97
C THR A 274 7.03 -14.33 48.41
N ALA A 275 6.07 -13.89 49.21
CA ALA A 275 6.28 -13.73 50.63
C ALA A 275 6.71 -15.08 51.23
N PRO A 276 7.75 -15.17 52.04
CA PRO A 276 8.15 -16.43 52.67
C PRO A 276 7.04 -16.89 53.62
N VAL A 277 6.55 -18.11 53.38
CA VAL A 277 5.65 -18.81 54.32
C VAL A 277 6.43 -19.09 55.57
N ILE A 278 6.17 -18.34 56.64
CA ILE A 278 6.68 -18.63 57.97
C ILE A 278 5.80 -19.73 58.56
N THR A 279 6.27 -20.98 58.53
CA THR A 279 5.72 -22.09 59.24
C THR A 279 6.11 -21.99 60.71
N ARG A 280 5.11 -21.86 61.60
CA ARG A 280 5.25 -22.00 63.07
C ARG A 280 5.12 -23.47 63.44
#